data_aaf154f3dbb1f0297f77398dc752842a
#
_entry.id   aaf154f3dbb1f0297f77398dc752842a
#
_cell.length_a   1.000
_cell.length_b   1.000
_cell.length_c   1.000
_cell.angle_alpha   90.00
_cell.angle_beta   90.00
_cell.angle_gamma   90.00
#
_symmetry.space_group_name_H-M   'P 1'
#
loop_
_entity.id
_entity.type
_entity.pdbx_description
1 polymer ?
#
loop_
_entity_poly.entity_id
_entity_poly.type
_entity_poly.pdbx_seq_one_letter_code
_entity_poly.pdbx_strand_id
1 'polypeptide(L)'
;MTRAVVTGIGIASPNGLGPTAYWRATLHGEAAIRPITRFDSANYWAKIAGEVPGFEAGRHLQGRLLPQTDHMTRLTLVGTDWALRGAGVQPNDIPDTDIAVITAATAGGYEFGQRELQKLWHQGPEYVSAYQSFAWFYAVNTGQISIRHGTRGPGAVVVSEQAGGIDSIGHARRQLRKGVQLALTGGMDSSLCPWAWVAHQASGCLSRSNNPKRAYLPFDRDASGYVAGEGGAIMVVETPESAAGRPGTRIYGEIVGYASTFDSRMPSREPGLKRAAELALRDAGMDASEIDVVFADAAGIPELDKAEAEAIKGIFGPFGVPVTAPKTMTGRLFAGGGSLDVASAILSIYWSAIPPTVNVENVVPEYELDLVMNEARHGKIKAALVLGRGKGGFNSAMVVREYR
;
A
#
# COMPACT_ATOMS: atom_id res chain seq x y z
N MET A 1 -16.98 16.37 13.80
CA MET A 1 -16.28 15.06 13.75
C MET A 1 -14.79 15.30 13.82
N THR A 2 -14.03 14.49 14.55
CA THR A 2 -12.56 14.58 14.61
C THR A 2 -11.97 14.38 13.21
N ARG A 3 -11.17 15.34 12.75
CA ARG A 3 -10.47 15.30 11.46
C ARG A 3 -9.21 14.42 11.58
N ALA A 4 -8.81 13.82 10.48
CA ALA A 4 -7.62 12.97 10.40
C ALA A 4 -6.70 13.49 9.29
N VAL A 5 -5.58 14.09 9.68
CA VAL A 5 -4.61 14.68 8.74
C VAL A 5 -3.34 13.85 8.66
N VAL A 6 -2.73 13.83 7.49
CA VAL A 6 -1.45 13.15 7.26
C VAL A 6 -0.33 14.18 7.34
N THR A 7 0.58 13.98 8.29
CA THR A 7 1.70 14.90 8.56
C THR A 7 3.06 14.29 8.27
N GLY A 8 3.16 12.96 8.19
CA GLY A 8 4.38 12.26 7.86
C GLY A 8 4.15 11.07 6.95
N ILE A 9 5.06 10.86 6.02
CA ILE A 9 5.01 9.75 5.05
C ILE A 9 6.39 9.13 4.94
N GLY A 10 6.48 7.83 5.17
CA GLY A 10 7.68 7.03 4.96
C GLY A 10 7.42 5.95 3.93
N ILE A 11 8.14 5.99 2.82
CA ILE A 11 7.95 5.09 1.68
C ILE A 11 9.22 4.26 1.47
N ALA A 12 9.04 2.96 1.28
CA ALA A 12 10.03 2.09 0.66
C ALA A 12 9.35 1.37 -0.51
N SER A 13 9.81 1.64 -1.71
CA SER A 13 9.21 1.08 -2.92
C SER A 13 10.26 0.76 -3.97
N PRO A 14 9.94 -0.07 -4.97
CA PRO A 14 10.89 -0.44 -6.02
C PRO A 14 11.46 0.75 -6.79
N ASN A 15 10.71 1.83 -6.94
CA ASN A 15 11.15 3.03 -7.67
C ASN A 15 11.58 4.19 -6.75
N GLY A 16 11.71 3.98 -5.45
CA GLY A 16 12.29 5.01 -4.59
C GLY A 16 12.20 4.76 -3.09
N LEU A 17 13.22 5.23 -2.37
CA LEU A 17 13.30 5.24 -0.91
C LEU A 17 13.02 6.65 -0.39
N GLY A 18 12.00 6.78 0.45
CA GLY A 18 11.48 8.05 0.93
C GLY A 18 10.50 8.73 -0.04
N PRO A 19 9.62 9.63 0.47
CA PRO A 19 8.53 10.20 -0.33
C PRO A 19 9.02 11.05 -1.49
N THR A 20 10.13 11.77 -1.36
CA THR A 20 10.65 12.65 -2.42
C THR A 20 11.21 11.85 -3.60
N ALA A 21 12.03 10.82 -3.34
CA ALA A 21 12.60 10.00 -4.40
C ALA A 21 11.51 9.20 -5.12
N TYR A 22 10.62 8.58 -4.34
CA TYR A 22 9.46 7.86 -4.86
C TYR A 22 8.61 8.75 -5.77
N TRP A 23 8.21 9.93 -5.27
CA TRP A 23 7.30 10.80 -6.02
C TRP A 23 7.90 11.31 -7.33
N ARG A 24 9.18 11.70 -7.28
CA ARG A 24 9.91 12.11 -8.49
C ARG A 24 9.92 11.00 -9.53
N ALA A 25 10.36 9.79 -9.15
CA ALA A 25 10.41 8.64 -10.05
C ALA A 25 9.02 8.28 -10.60
N THR A 26 8.00 8.35 -9.75
CA THR A 26 6.61 8.05 -10.11
C THR A 26 6.05 9.05 -11.12
N LEU A 27 6.30 10.35 -10.95
CA LEU A 27 5.88 11.37 -11.94
C LEU A 27 6.60 11.24 -13.28
N HIS A 28 7.85 10.78 -13.29
CA HIS A 28 8.60 10.53 -14.53
C HIS A 28 8.30 9.18 -15.19
N GLY A 29 7.37 8.38 -14.62
CA GLY A 29 7.04 7.08 -15.18
C GLY A 29 8.16 6.04 -15.07
N GLU A 30 9.06 6.18 -14.08
CA GLU A 30 10.22 5.30 -13.91
C GLU A 30 9.79 3.92 -13.43
N ALA A 31 9.68 2.96 -14.37
CA ALA A 31 9.35 1.58 -14.06
C ALA A 31 10.52 0.85 -13.38
N ALA A 32 10.22 0.14 -12.30
CA ALA A 32 11.21 -0.55 -11.47
C ALA A 32 11.01 -2.08 -11.42
N ILE A 33 10.13 -2.61 -12.25
CA ILE A 33 9.97 -4.05 -12.45
C ILE A 33 11.19 -4.56 -13.21
N ARG A 34 11.87 -5.58 -12.66
CA ARG A 34 13.12 -6.13 -13.20
C ARG A 34 13.27 -7.61 -12.86
N PRO A 35 14.26 -8.32 -13.45
CA PRO A 35 14.60 -9.69 -13.03
C PRO A 35 14.88 -9.77 -11.53
N ILE A 36 14.38 -10.84 -10.89
CA ILE A 36 14.54 -11.08 -9.44
C ILE A 36 16.03 -11.30 -9.14
N THR A 37 16.53 -10.60 -8.12
CA THR A 37 17.91 -10.71 -7.64
C THR A 37 18.02 -11.28 -6.22
N ARG A 38 16.94 -11.27 -5.45
CA ARG A 38 16.93 -11.73 -4.05
C ARG A 38 17.11 -13.23 -3.89
N PHE A 39 16.79 -14.01 -4.92
CA PHE A 39 17.01 -15.47 -4.96
C PHE A 39 17.17 -15.94 -6.41
N ASP A 40 17.70 -17.14 -6.61
CA ASP A 40 17.80 -17.73 -7.95
C ASP A 40 16.40 -18.08 -8.47
N SER A 41 15.95 -17.35 -9.49
CA SER A 41 14.65 -17.53 -10.13
C SER A 41 14.69 -18.39 -11.40
N ALA A 42 15.82 -19.03 -11.75
CA ALA A 42 15.99 -19.75 -13.01
C ALA A 42 14.94 -20.86 -13.22
N ASN A 43 14.58 -21.56 -12.15
CA ASN A 43 13.63 -22.67 -12.17
C ASN A 43 12.15 -22.27 -12.01
N TYR A 44 11.86 -20.98 -11.90
CA TYR A 44 10.49 -20.48 -11.79
C TYR A 44 10.03 -19.91 -13.14
N TRP A 45 8.74 -20.04 -13.45
CA TRP A 45 8.20 -19.49 -14.70
C TRP A 45 8.03 -17.95 -14.62
N ALA A 46 7.72 -17.38 -13.46
CA ALA A 46 7.75 -15.95 -13.22
C ALA A 46 9.13 -15.57 -12.68
N LYS A 47 9.82 -14.64 -13.35
CA LYS A 47 11.24 -14.31 -13.08
C LYS A 47 11.49 -12.84 -12.82
N ILE A 48 10.43 -12.02 -12.81
CA ILE A 48 10.50 -10.58 -12.61
C ILE A 48 9.64 -10.16 -11.43
N ALA A 49 10.10 -9.12 -10.72
CA ALA A 49 9.40 -8.55 -9.57
C ALA A 49 9.73 -7.06 -9.41
N GLY A 50 8.96 -6.38 -8.57
CA GLY A 50 9.30 -5.06 -8.05
C GLY A 50 10.09 -5.21 -6.75
N GLU A 51 11.42 -5.24 -6.82
CA GLU A 51 12.30 -5.29 -5.66
C GLU A 51 12.68 -3.88 -5.21
N VAL A 52 12.80 -3.66 -3.88
CA VAL A 52 13.30 -2.39 -3.31
C VAL A 52 14.83 -2.34 -3.44
N PRO A 53 15.39 -1.53 -4.35
CA PRO A 53 16.81 -1.53 -4.60
C PRO A 53 17.59 -0.76 -3.53
N GLY A 54 18.81 -1.22 -3.23
CA GLY A 54 19.76 -0.48 -2.40
C GLY A 54 19.34 -0.30 -0.94
N PHE A 55 18.35 -1.03 -0.45
CA PHE A 55 17.94 -0.97 0.95
C PHE A 55 18.90 -1.79 1.82
N GLU A 56 19.76 -1.09 2.55
CA GLU A 56 20.69 -1.67 3.52
C GLU A 56 20.20 -1.40 4.94
N ALA A 57 19.47 -2.35 5.52
CA ALA A 57 18.88 -2.21 6.85
C ALA A 57 19.90 -1.81 7.94
N GLY A 58 21.14 -2.29 7.85
CA GLY A 58 22.22 -1.98 8.81
C GLY A 58 22.63 -0.51 8.84
N ARG A 59 22.31 0.28 7.81
CA ARG A 59 22.54 1.74 7.80
C ARG A 59 21.47 2.51 8.58
N HIS A 60 20.34 1.89 8.88
CA HIS A 60 19.17 2.52 9.45
C HIS A 60 18.80 1.96 10.82
N LEU A 61 19.04 0.68 11.05
CA LEU A 61 18.63 -0.03 12.24
C LEU A 61 19.84 -0.48 13.07
N GLN A 62 19.65 -0.52 14.39
CA GLN A 62 20.66 -1.08 15.29
C GLN A 62 20.93 -2.55 14.96
N GLY A 63 22.19 -2.97 14.96
CA GLY A 63 22.61 -4.31 14.57
C GLY A 63 21.90 -5.44 15.33
N ARG A 64 21.52 -5.22 16.58
CA ARG A 64 20.74 -6.18 17.39
C ARG A 64 19.35 -6.51 16.83
N LEU A 65 18.76 -5.64 15.99
CA LEU A 65 17.46 -5.86 15.37
C LEU A 65 17.53 -6.77 14.13
N LEU A 66 18.70 -6.82 13.48
CA LEU A 66 18.84 -7.55 12.21
C LEU A 66 18.60 -9.05 12.35
N PRO A 67 19.15 -9.77 13.36
CA PRO A 67 18.94 -11.21 13.48
C PRO A 67 17.53 -11.59 13.94
N GLN A 68 16.72 -10.66 14.42
CA GLN A 68 15.38 -10.90 14.97
C GLN A 68 14.24 -10.35 14.11
N THR A 69 14.55 -9.83 12.91
CA THR A 69 13.55 -9.23 12.03
C THR A 69 13.62 -9.80 10.63
N ASP A 70 12.46 -9.96 10.02
CA ASP A 70 12.30 -10.21 8.58
C ASP A 70 12.63 -8.94 7.78
N HIS A 71 12.89 -9.11 6.48
CA HIS A 71 13.10 -7.97 5.58
C HIS A 71 11.90 -7.03 5.54
N MET A 72 10.68 -7.56 5.49
CA MET A 72 9.43 -6.80 5.58
C MET A 72 9.41 -5.90 6.82
N THR A 73 9.77 -6.45 7.99
CA THR A 73 9.80 -5.71 9.25
C THR A 73 10.85 -4.61 9.24
N ARG A 74 12.02 -4.86 8.62
CA ARG A 74 13.08 -3.85 8.49
C ARG A 74 12.62 -2.68 7.62
N LEU A 75 11.97 -2.94 6.48
CA LEU A 75 11.35 -1.90 5.64
C LEU A 75 10.32 -1.09 6.43
N THR A 76 9.46 -1.78 7.20
CA THR A 76 8.42 -1.15 8.03
C THR A 76 9.01 -0.23 9.09
N LEU A 77 10.01 -0.69 9.85
CA LEU A 77 10.64 0.10 10.90
C LEU A 77 11.32 1.35 10.35
N VAL A 78 12.04 1.21 9.24
CA VAL A 78 12.70 2.35 8.58
C VAL A 78 11.69 3.32 7.99
N GLY A 79 10.64 2.82 7.35
CA GLY A 79 9.54 3.64 6.87
C GLY A 79 8.83 4.40 8.00
N THR A 80 8.66 3.76 9.17
CA THR A 80 8.10 4.42 10.36
C THR A 80 9.00 5.55 10.86
N ASP A 81 10.32 5.30 10.95
CA ASP A 81 11.29 6.33 11.33
C ASP A 81 11.26 7.53 10.36
N TRP A 82 11.12 7.30 9.07
CA TRP A 82 11.00 8.35 8.06
C TRP A 82 9.70 9.13 8.19
N ALA A 83 8.58 8.45 8.44
CA ALA A 83 7.28 9.10 8.64
C ALA A 83 7.28 10.00 9.88
N LEU A 84 7.78 9.50 11.02
CA LEU A 84 7.92 10.27 12.27
C LEU A 84 8.81 11.49 12.08
N ARG A 85 9.97 11.31 11.44
CA ARG A 85 10.88 12.42 11.14
C ARG A 85 10.24 13.46 10.23
N GLY A 86 9.52 13.02 9.20
CA GLY A 86 8.79 13.90 8.28
C GLY A 86 7.69 14.71 8.96
N ALA A 87 7.04 14.14 9.97
CA ALA A 87 6.02 14.80 10.79
C ALA A 87 6.62 15.67 11.92
N GLY A 88 7.93 15.62 12.15
CA GLY A 88 8.56 16.28 13.31
C GLY A 88 8.11 15.71 14.66
N VAL A 89 7.67 14.44 14.68
CA VAL A 89 7.16 13.78 15.89
C VAL A 89 8.29 13.08 16.62
N GLN A 90 8.42 13.37 17.91
CA GLN A 90 9.16 12.55 18.86
C GLN A 90 8.14 11.77 19.70
N PRO A 91 8.07 10.44 19.60
CA PRO A 91 7.05 9.67 20.30
C PRO A 91 7.03 9.89 21.82
N ASN A 92 8.18 10.18 22.43
CA ASN A 92 8.30 10.45 23.87
C ASN A 92 7.64 11.77 24.32
N ASP A 93 7.30 12.67 23.39
CA ASP A 93 6.64 13.95 23.70
C ASP A 93 5.11 13.80 23.76
N ILE A 94 4.59 12.62 23.41
CA ILE A 94 3.15 12.28 23.41
C ILE A 94 2.94 11.19 24.47
N PRO A 95 1.85 11.22 25.25
CA PRO A 95 1.52 10.11 26.14
C PRO A 95 1.52 8.78 25.39
N ASP A 96 2.21 7.79 25.90
CA ASP A 96 2.43 6.51 25.22
C ASP A 96 1.14 5.75 24.88
N THR A 97 0.06 6.01 25.64
CA THR A 97 -1.30 5.48 25.41
C THR A 97 -2.05 6.20 24.29
N ASP A 98 -1.60 7.40 23.91
CA ASP A 98 -2.25 8.25 22.90
C ASP A 98 -1.69 8.08 21.49
N ILE A 99 -0.75 7.15 21.32
CA ILE A 99 -0.20 6.76 20.01
C ILE A 99 -0.71 5.37 19.64
N ALA A 100 -1.55 5.28 18.63
CA ALA A 100 -2.00 4.01 18.07
C ALA A 100 -1.01 3.48 17.02
N VAL A 101 -0.87 2.17 16.91
CA VAL A 101 -0.11 1.49 15.84
C VAL A 101 -1.02 0.51 15.12
N ILE A 102 -1.47 0.88 13.93
CA ILE A 102 -2.40 0.09 13.13
C ILE A 102 -1.73 -0.21 11.78
N THR A 103 -1.25 -1.42 11.58
CA THR A 103 -0.60 -1.79 10.33
C THR A 103 -1.35 -2.87 9.56
N ALA A 104 -1.03 -3.00 8.30
CA ALA A 104 -1.49 -4.11 7.47
C ALA A 104 -0.34 -5.03 7.11
N ALA A 105 -0.64 -6.31 6.96
CA ALA A 105 0.26 -7.31 6.42
C ALA A 105 -0.56 -8.35 5.64
N THR A 106 0.03 -8.94 4.60
CA THR A 106 -0.63 -10.00 3.84
C THR A 106 -0.40 -11.35 4.47
N ALA A 107 0.84 -11.65 4.82
CA ALA A 107 1.21 -12.98 5.28
C ALA A 107 2.26 -13.03 6.41
N GLY A 108 3.10 -12.01 6.56
CA GLY A 108 4.15 -11.97 7.57
C GLY A 108 5.55 -12.19 7.00
N GLY A 109 6.51 -12.54 7.86
CA GLY A 109 7.92 -12.66 7.53
C GLY A 109 8.29 -13.98 6.86
N TYR A 110 7.98 -14.12 5.60
CA TYR A 110 8.22 -15.34 4.82
C TYR A 110 9.69 -15.69 4.70
N GLU A 111 10.55 -14.72 4.46
CA GLU A 111 11.98 -14.95 4.29
C GLU A 111 12.61 -15.47 5.59
N PHE A 112 12.25 -14.87 6.72
CA PHE A 112 12.68 -15.33 8.04
C PHE A 112 12.19 -16.76 8.30
N GLY A 113 10.89 -16.99 8.13
CA GLY A 113 10.27 -18.30 8.34
C GLY A 113 10.90 -19.38 7.49
N GLN A 114 11.13 -19.13 6.20
CA GLN A 114 11.79 -20.07 5.29
C GLN A 114 13.19 -20.44 5.79
N ARG A 115 14.01 -19.46 6.17
CA ARG A 115 15.37 -19.69 6.64
C ARG A 115 15.39 -20.55 7.92
N GLU A 116 14.50 -20.30 8.83
CA GLU A 116 14.42 -21.10 10.07
C GLU A 116 13.88 -22.52 9.83
N LEU A 117 12.94 -22.69 8.91
CA LEU A 117 12.47 -24.01 8.48
C LEU A 117 13.60 -24.81 7.76
N GLN A 118 14.42 -24.16 6.97
CA GLN A 118 15.61 -24.80 6.37
C GLN A 118 16.58 -25.33 7.44
N LYS A 119 16.84 -24.54 8.50
CA LYS A 119 17.66 -25.01 9.63
C LYS A 119 17.01 -26.20 10.33
N LEU A 120 15.70 -26.14 10.59
CA LEU A 120 14.97 -27.24 11.22
C LEU A 120 15.16 -28.56 10.49
N TRP A 121 15.00 -28.55 9.17
CA TRP A 121 15.03 -29.76 8.36
C TRP A 121 16.46 -30.25 8.02
N HIS A 122 17.44 -29.36 7.96
CA HIS A 122 18.82 -29.71 7.62
C HIS A 122 19.71 -29.95 8.83
N GLN A 123 19.45 -29.30 9.95
CA GLN A 123 20.35 -29.26 11.10
C GLN A 123 19.72 -29.81 12.39
N GLY A 124 18.41 -29.61 12.57
CA GLY A 124 17.67 -30.03 13.76
C GLY A 124 17.03 -28.86 14.51
N PRO A 125 16.13 -29.16 15.48
CA PRO A 125 15.35 -28.14 16.19
C PRO A 125 16.22 -27.19 17.04
N GLU A 126 17.37 -27.63 17.50
CA GLU A 126 18.30 -26.82 18.31
C GLU A 126 18.93 -25.65 17.55
N TYR A 127 18.88 -25.69 16.22
CA TYR A 127 19.41 -24.60 15.35
C TYR A 127 18.34 -23.53 14.99
N VAL A 128 17.08 -23.79 15.33
CA VAL A 128 16.01 -22.83 15.08
C VAL A 128 16.10 -21.67 16.05
N SER A 129 16.08 -20.45 15.53
CA SER A 129 16.14 -19.25 16.37
C SER A 129 14.89 -19.09 17.22
N ALA A 130 15.07 -18.71 18.48
CA ALA A 130 13.95 -18.32 19.36
C ALA A 130 13.09 -17.19 18.76
N TYR A 131 13.66 -16.36 17.90
CA TYR A 131 12.96 -15.30 17.19
C TYR A 131 11.92 -15.81 16.19
N GLN A 132 11.96 -17.10 15.81
CA GLN A 132 10.92 -17.74 15.01
C GLN A 132 9.53 -17.63 15.69
N SER A 133 9.46 -17.54 17.00
CA SER A 133 8.19 -17.40 17.73
C SER A 133 7.37 -16.17 17.31
N PHE A 134 7.98 -15.12 16.76
CA PHE A 134 7.28 -13.91 16.34
C PHE A 134 7.71 -13.31 14.99
N ALA A 135 8.97 -13.51 14.54
CA ALA A 135 9.51 -12.80 13.37
C ALA A 135 8.81 -13.17 12.04
N TRP A 136 8.23 -14.35 11.94
CA TRP A 136 7.44 -14.81 10.79
C TRP A 136 5.97 -14.39 10.86
N PHE A 137 5.49 -13.94 12.03
CA PHE A 137 4.07 -13.74 12.28
C PHE A 137 3.57 -12.44 11.63
N TYR A 138 2.36 -12.45 11.07
CA TYR A 138 1.81 -11.31 10.36
C TYR A 138 1.62 -10.03 11.23
N ALA A 139 1.47 -10.17 12.55
CA ALA A 139 1.32 -9.03 13.45
C ALA A 139 2.66 -8.42 13.92
N VAL A 140 3.80 -8.97 13.48
CA VAL A 140 5.12 -8.56 13.96
C VAL A 140 5.39 -7.06 13.75
N ASN A 141 4.95 -6.48 12.63
CA ASN A 141 5.23 -5.08 12.32
C ASN A 141 4.59 -4.13 13.35
N THR A 142 3.31 -4.34 13.71
CA THR A 142 2.64 -3.57 14.77
C THR A 142 3.41 -3.65 16.10
N GLY A 143 3.77 -4.86 16.51
CA GLY A 143 4.51 -5.10 17.76
C GLY A 143 5.90 -4.47 17.76
N GLN A 144 6.67 -4.62 16.67
CA GLN A 144 8.03 -4.07 16.57
C GLN A 144 8.04 -2.53 16.54
N ILE A 145 7.07 -1.90 15.88
CA ILE A 145 6.90 -0.44 15.95
C ILE A 145 6.62 -0.01 17.37
N SER A 146 5.66 -0.66 18.05
CA SER A 146 5.30 -0.32 19.43
C SER A 146 6.47 -0.47 20.40
N ILE A 147 7.22 -1.57 20.32
CA ILE A 147 8.41 -1.81 21.13
C ILE A 147 9.49 -0.76 20.87
N ARG A 148 9.76 -0.45 19.59
CA ARG A 148 10.80 0.49 19.19
C ARG A 148 10.53 1.91 19.68
N HIS A 149 9.29 2.35 19.62
CA HIS A 149 8.88 3.72 19.93
C HIS A 149 8.22 3.87 21.29
N GLY A 150 8.12 2.79 22.08
CA GLY A 150 7.57 2.82 23.43
C GLY A 150 6.07 3.07 23.50
N THR A 151 5.32 2.84 22.39
CA THR A 151 3.88 3.15 22.33
C THR A 151 3.06 2.04 23.00
N ARG A 152 2.04 2.43 23.75
CA ARG A 152 1.13 1.54 24.50
C ARG A 152 -0.35 1.77 24.18
N GLY A 153 -0.63 2.64 23.23
CA GLY A 153 -1.98 2.88 22.73
C GLY A 153 -2.55 1.69 21.94
N PRO A 154 -3.72 1.86 21.34
CA PRO A 154 -4.36 0.81 20.57
C PRO A 154 -3.47 0.24 19.47
N GLY A 155 -3.27 -1.09 19.46
CA GLY A 155 -2.51 -1.80 18.44
C GLY A 155 -3.40 -2.79 17.69
N ALA A 156 -3.29 -2.83 16.35
CA ALA A 156 -4.00 -3.81 15.53
C ALA A 156 -3.24 -4.09 14.23
N VAL A 157 -3.46 -5.29 13.71
CA VAL A 157 -3.04 -5.64 12.35
C VAL A 157 -4.27 -6.01 11.52
N VAL A 158 -4.27 -5.58 10.27
CA VAL A 158 -5.32 -5.89 9.30
C VAL A 158 -4.76 -6.81 8.22
N VAL A 159 -5.50 -7.89 7.94
CA VAL A 159 -5.10 -8.89 6.95
C VAL A 159 -6.21 -9.02 5.91
N SER A 160 -6.16 -8.20 4.87
CA SER A 160 -7.08 -8.19 3.72
C SER A 160 -6.33 -7.93 2.40
N GLU A 161 -5.10 -8.42 2.31
CA GLU A 161 -4.19 -8.29 1.15
C GLU A 161 -4.06 -6.82 0.71
N GLN A 162 -4.17 -6.48 -0.58
CA GLN A 162 -4.05 -5.10 -1.09
C GLN A 162 -5.03 -4.12 -0.41
N ALA A 163 -6.26 -4.53 -0.13
CA ALA A 163 -7.23 -3.73 0.60
C ALA A 163 -6.75 -3.40 2.03
N GLY A 164 -5.90 -4.25 2.62
CA GLY A 164 -5.42 -4.12 4.00
C GLY A 164 -4.71 -2.81 4.30
N GLY A 165 -3.92 -2.30 3.35
CA GLY A 165 -3.26 -1.01 3.48
C GLY A 165 -4.24 0.15 3.64
N ILE A 166 -5.35 0.13 2.89
CA ILE A 166 -6.44 1.11 2.99
C ILE A 166 -7.20 0.92 4.31
N ASP A 167 -7.52 -0.34 4.66
CA ASP A 167 -8.26 -0.69 5.86
C ASP A 167 -7.53 -0.28 7.14
N SER A 168 -6.20 -0.44 7.20
CA SER A 168 -5.41 -0.04 8.36
C SER A 168 -5.49 1.47 8.60
N ILE A 169 -5.44 2.28 7.54
CA ILE A 169 -5.58 3.74 7.60
C ILE A 169 -6.99 4.14 8.03
N GLY A 170 -8.02 3.48 7.49
CA GLY A 170 -9.40 3.66 7.91
C GLY A 170 -9.63 3.30 9.38
N HIS A 171 -8.92 2.27 9.87
CA HIS A 171 -8.95 1.88 11.27
C HIS A 171 -8.25 2.90 12.17
N ALA A 172 -7.10 3.44 11.74
CA ALA A 172 -6.39 4.50 12.43
C ALA A 172 -7.27 5.76 12.59
N ARG A 173 -7.97 6.18 11.52
CA ARG A 173 -8.94 7.28 11.58
C ARG A 173 -10.03 7.05 12.64
N ARG A 174 -10.49 5.80 12.82
CA ARG A 174 -11.44 5.47 13.89
C ARG A 174 -10.84 5.61 15.28
N GLN A 175 -9.55 5.32 15.48
CA GLN A 175 -8.89 5.51 16.78
C GLN A 175 -8.77 7.00 17.14
N LEU A 176 -8.46 7.86 16.16
CA LEU A 176 -8.46 9.31 16.37
C LEU A 176 -9.85 9.81 16.83
N ARG A 177 -10.93 9.31 16.22
CA ARG A 177 -12.30 9.62 16.64
C ARG A 177 -12.64 9.13 18.05
N LYS A 178 -11.86 8.18 18.60
CA LYS A 178 -12.00 7.67 19.99
C LYS A 178 -11.08 8.37 20.99
N GLY A 179 -10.34 9.41 20.55
CA GLY A 179 -9.54 10.24 21.45
C GLY A 179 -8.03 10.01 21.37
N VAL A 180 -7.55 9.06 20.57
CA VAL A 180 -6.12 8.91 20.29
C VAL A 180 -5.63 10.15 19.53
N GLN A 181 -4.46 10.68 19.88
CA GLN A 181 -3.92 11.89 19.28
C GLN A 181 -3.23 11.63 17.94
N LEU A 182 -2.52 10.49 17.84
CA LEU A 182 -1.69 10.14 16.69
C LEU A 182 -1.76 8.64 16.41
N ALA A 183 -1.74 8.27 15.13
CA ALA A 183 -1.63 6.89 14.69
C ALA A 183 -0.47 6.71 13.70
N LEU A 184 0.33 5.67 13.92
CA LEU A 184 1.27 5.11 12.96
C LEU A 184 0.54 4.03 12.17
N THR A 185 0.37 4.23 10.87
CA THR A 185 -0.51 3.36 10.09
C THR A 185 -0.05 3.19 8.65
N GLY A 186 -0.54 2.15 8.00
CA GLY A 186 -0.18 1.74 6.66
C GLY A 186 0.28 0.29 6.61
N GLY A 187 1.06 -0.07 5.61
CA GLY A 187 1.61 -1.41 5.47
C GLY A 187 2.87 -1.43 4.64
N MET A 188 3.67 -2.43 4.87
CA MET A 188 4.78 -2.84 4.00
C MET A 188 4.82 -4.35 3.98
N ASP A 189 4.93 -4.90 2.79
CA ASP A 189 5.08 -6.34 2.57
C ASP A 189 6.39 -6.65 1.84
N SER A 190 6.90 -7.84 2.08
CA SER A 190 7.98 -8.45 1.29
C SER A 190 7.80 -9.96 1.30
N SER A 191 7.49 -10.50 0.15
CA SER A 191 7.31 -11.95 -0.05
C SER A 191 8.15 -12.46 -1.23
N LEU A 192 9.35 -11.85 -1.42
CA LEU A 192 10.29 -12.20 -2.48
C LEU A 192 11.34 -13.20 -1.95
N CYS A 193 10.89 -14.41 -1.67
CA CYS A 193 11.74 -15.56 -1.34
C CYS A 193 11.17 -16.84 -1.99
N PRO A 194 11.94 -17.90 -2.15
CA PRO A 194 11.52 -19.13 -2.82
C PRO A 194 10.18 -19.69 -2.34
N TRP A 195 9.98 -19.78 -1.04
CA TRP A 195 8.72 -20.30 -0.47
C TRP A 195 7.50 -19.45 -0.85
N ALA A 196 7.56 -18.14 -0.62
CA ALA A 196 6.47 -17.24 -0.99
C ALA A 196 6.26 -17.17 -2.51
N TRP A 197 7.35 -17.28 -3.29
CA TRP A 197 7.27 -17.24 -4.75
C TRP A 197 6.51 -18.42 -5.34
N VAL A 198 6.66 -19.61 -4.77
CA VAL A 198 5.82 -20.77 -5.14
C VAL A 198 4.34 -20.48 -4.87
N ALA A 199 4.02 -19.89 -3.72
CA ALA A 199 2.63 -19.54 -3.38
C ALA A 199 2.06 -18.49 -4.35
N HIS A 200 2.86 -17.48 -4.74
CA HIS A 200 2.45 -16.49 -5.75
C HIS A 200 2.19 -17.16 -7.10
N GLN A 201 3.05 -18.03 -7.57
CA GLN A 201 2.85 -18.76 -8.82
C GLN A 201 1.61 -19.66 -8.78
N ALA A 202 1.41 -20.37 -7.65
CA ALA A 202 0.24 -21.23 -7.45
C ALA A 202 -1.09 -20.45 -7.36
N SER A 203 -1.04 -19.14 -7.05
CA SER A 203 -2.24 -18.30 -7.03
C SER A 203 -2.93 -18.16 -8.37
N GLY A 204 -2.21 -18.35 -9.47
CA GLY A 204 -2.67 -18.16 -10.84
C GLY A 204 -2.88 -16.69 -11.26
N CYS A 205 -2.47 -15.74 -10.42
CA CYS A 205 -2.73 -14.31 -10.66
C CYS A 205 -1.51 -13.55 -11.22
N LEU A 206 -0.31 -14.18 -11.20
CA LEU A 206 0.88 -13.54 -11.78
C LEU A 206 0.82 -13.55 -13.32
N SER A 207 1.31 -12.48 -13.91
CA SER A 207 1.48 -12.37 -15.35
C SER A 207 2.40 -13.49 -15.90
N ARG A 208 2.07 -14.02 -17.05
CA ARG A 208 2.89 -15.01 -17.77
C ARG A 208 4.06 -14.40 -18.53
N SER A 209 4.06 -13.07 -18.69
CA SER A 209 5.15 -12.36 -19.36
C SER A 209 6.33 -12.11 -18.43
N ASN A 210 7.54 -12.39 -18.89
CA ASN A 210 8.78 -11.99 -18.22
C ASN A 210 9.41 -10.74 -18.87
N ASN A 211 8.72 -10.08 -19.78
CA ASN A 211 9.11 -8.77 -20.29
C ASN A 211 8.62 -7.67 -19.34
N PRO A 212 9.51 -6.94 -18.66
CA PRO A 212 9.09 -5.91 -17.68
C PRO A 212 8.13 -4.86 -18.24
N LYS A 213 8.23 -4.55 -19.54
CA LYS A 213 7.35 -3.58 -20.21
C LYS A 213 5.98 -4.16 -20.62
N ARG A 214 5.81 -5.49 -20.61
CA ARG A 214 4.57 -6.16 -21.06
C ARG A 214 4.00 -7.10 -20.00
N ALA A 215 4.47 -7.02 -18.76
CA ALA A 215 4.07 -7.96 -17.73
C ALA A 215 2.93 -7.46 -16.83
N TYR A 216 2.79 -6.15 -16.62
CA TYR A 216 1.74 -5.59 -15.79
C TYR A 216 0.98 -4.49 -16.54
N LEU A 217 -0.14 -4.88 -17.13
CA LEU A 217 -0.91 -4.10 -18.10
C LEU A 217 -2.39 -4.02 -17.67
N PRO A 218 -2.74 -3.36 -16.55
CA PRO A 218 -4.12 -3.27 -16.13
C PRO A 218 -4.94 -2.48 -17.17
N PHE A 219 -6.18 -2.93 -17.38
CA PHE A 219 -7.14 -2.38 -18.34
C PHE A 219 -6.76 -2.53 -19.83
N ASP A 220 -5.60 -3.13 -20.14
CA ASP A 220 -5.14 -3.38 -21.51
C ASP A 220 -5.72 -4.70 -22.05
N ARG A 221 -5.87 -4.81 -23.37
CA ARG A 221 -6.32 -6.02 -24.04
C ARG A 221 -5.38 -7.21 -23.81
N ASP A 222 -4.09 -6.94 -23.57
CA ASP A 222 -3.06 -7.93 -23.32
C ASP A 222 -2.86 -8.24 -21.83
N ALA A 223 -3.75 -7.75 -20.96
CA ALA A 223 -3.71 -8.05 -19.53
C ALA A 223 -3.72 -9.56 -19.26
N SER A 224 -2.77 -10.04 -18.43
CA SER A 224 -2.63 -11.47 -18.16
C SER A 224 -2.27 -11.79 -16.71
N GLY A 225 -2.38 -10.82 -15.82
CA GLY A 225 -2.02 -10.89 -14.41
C GLY A 225 -1.14 -9.71 -13.99
N TYR A 226 -0.81 -9.68 -12.71
CA TYR A 226 0.08 -8.66 -12.15
C TYR A 226 1.52 -9.17 -11.98
N VAL A 227 2.45 -8.27 -11.75
CA VAL A 227 3.79 -8.57 -11.24
C VAL A 227 3.81 -8.31 -9.74
N ALA A 228 4.28 -9.26 -8.95
CA ALA A 228 4.44 -9.05 -7.50
C ALA A 228 5.62 -8.13 -7.20
N GLY A 229 5.54 -7.41 -6.09
CA GLY A 229 6.62 -6.56 -5.61
C GLY A 229 6.66 -6.49 -4.09
N GLU A 230 7.62 -5.75 -3.56
CA GLU A 230 7.80 -5.52 -2.12
C GLU A 230 7.83 -4.03 -1.78
N GLY A 231 7.52 -3.69 -0.53
CA GLY A 231 7.53 -2.31 -0.05
C GLY A 231 6.16 -1.82 0.41
N GLY A 232 5.97 -0.51 0.39
CA GLY A 232 4.73 0.14 0.81
C GLY A 232 4.96 1.52 1.44
N ALA A 233 3.99 1.95 2.24
CA ALA A 233 4.06 3.23 2.96
C ALA A 233 3.58 3.10 4.41
N ILE A 234 4.26 3.79 5.31
CA ILE A 234 3.79 4.08 6.68
C ILE A 234 3.55 5.57 6.79
N MET A 235 2.45 5.94 7.43
CA MET A 235 2.04 7.34 7.60
C MET A 235 1.83 7.68 9.07
N VAL A 236 2.12 8.92 9.41
CA VAL A 236 1.66 9.58 10.63
C VAL A 236 0.32 10.22 10.30
N VAL A 237 -0.72 9.74 10.97
CA VAL A 237 -2.08 10.28 10.87
C VAL A 237 -2.48 10.80 12.25
N GLU A 238 -2.89 12.05 12.33
CA GLU A 238 -3.17 12.69 13.60
C GLU A 238 -4.31 13.71 13.52
N THR A 239 -4.69 14.27 14.66
CA THR A 239 -5.66 15.36 14.67
C THR A 239 -4.98 16.68 14.27
N PRO A 240 -5.71 17.65 13.67
CA PRO A 240 -5.14 18.96 13.37
C PRO A 240 -4.58 19.68 14.61
N GLU A 241 -5.19 19.46 15.77
CA GLU A 241 -4.78 20.04 17.04
C GLU A 241 -3.41 19.50 17.47
N SER A 242 -3.21 18.18 17.31
CA SER A 242 -1.90 17.55 17.56
C SER A 242 -0.84 18.10 16.61
N ALA A 243 -1.15 18.21 15.32
CA ALA A 243 -0.27 18.78 14.30
C ALA A 243 0.13 20.24 14.61
N ALA A 244 -0.85 21.07 15.01
CA ALA A 244 -0.64 22.49 15.31
C ALA A 244 0.28 22.72 16.52
N GLY A 245 0.40 21.76 17.43
CA GLY A 245 1.31 21.80 18.57
C GLY A 245 2.79 21.79 18.19
N ARG A 246 3.13 21.49 16.93
CA ARG A 246 4.53 21.39 16.44
C ARG A 246 4.80 22.44 15.35
N PRO A 247 5.64 23.45 15.62
CA PRO A 247 5.97 24.49 14.65
C PRO A 247 6.55 23.92 13.36
N GLY A 248 6.05 24.39 12.21
CA GLY A 248 6.53 23.97 10.90
C GLY A 248 6.02 22.60 10.43
N THR A 249 5.11 21.97 11.16
CA THR A 249 4.47 20.72 10.72
C THR A 249 3.72 20.91 9.42
N ARG A 250 4.03 20.06 8.44
CA ARG A 250 3.39 20.05 7.15
C ARG A 250 2.16 19.10 7.20
N ILE A 251 1.03 19.57 6.72
CA ILE A 251 -0.13 18.73 6.47
C ILE A 251 -0.20 18.43 4.97
N TYR A 252 -0.08 17.16 4.60
CA TYR A 252 -0.10 16.73 3.20
C TYR A 252 -1.52 16.60 2.65
N GLY A 253 -2.49 16.26 3.50
CA GLY A 253 -3.88 16.08 3.14
C GLY A 253 -4.70 15.54 4.29
N GLU A 254 -6.00 15.38 4.08
CA GLU A 254 -6.98 14.89 5.05
C GLU A 254 -7.64 13.60 4.55
N ILE A 255 -7.83 12.61 5.44
CA ILE A 255 -8.58 11.38 5.20
C ILE A 255 -10.03 11.64 5.62
N VAL A 256 -10.93 11.75 4.64
CA VAL A 256 -12.32 12.18 4.90
C VAL A 256 -13.34 11.07 4.79
N GLY A 257 -13.12 10.06 3.95
CA GLY A 257 -14.05 8.95 3.78
C GLY A 257 -13.34 7.60 3.73
N TYR A 258 -14.00 6.57 4.24
CA TYR A 258 -13.51 5.19 4.17
C TYR A 258 -14.68 4.22 4.29
N ALA A 259 -14.63 3.17 3.47
CA ALA A 259 -15.50 2.02 3.61
C ALA A 259 -14.81 0.75 3.13
N SER A 260 -15.20 -0.38 3.72
CA SER A 260 -14.85 -1.71 3.25
C SER A 260 -16.09 -2.57 3.08
N THR A 261 -16.06 -3.46 2.09
CA THR A 261 -17.13 -4.41 1.79
C THR A 261 -16.52 -5.76 1.46
N PHE A 262 -17.37 -6.76 1.38
CA PHE A 262 -16.97 -8.09 0.95
C PHE A 262 -17.86 -8.56 -0.20
N ASP A 263 -17.28 -9.20 -1.22
CA ASP A 263 -18.01 -9.69 -2.38
C ASP A 263 -19.01 -10.78 -1.96
N SER A 264 -20.21 -10.70 -2.52
CA SER A 264 -21.22 -11.73 -2.31
C SER A 264 -20.89 -12.97 -3.13
N ARG A 265 -21.17 -14.14 -2.56
CA ARG A 265 -21.19 -15.39 -3.32
C ARG A 265 -22.38 -15.49 -4.28
N MET A 266 -23.37 -14.61 -4.12
CA MET A 266 -24.58 -14.59 -4.99
C MET A 266 -24.31 -13.66 -6.18
N PRO A 267 -24.39 -14.19 -7.44
CA PRO A 267 -24.11 -13.40 -8.66
C PRO A 267 -25.06 -12.21 -8.87
N SER A 268 -26.21 -12.21 -8.21
CA SER A 268 -27.24 -11.17 -8.35
C SER A 268 -27.02 -9.92 -7.50
N ARG A 269 -25.96 -9.87 -6.68
CA ARG A 269 -25.66 -8.69 -5.87
C ARG A 269 -24.67 -7.77 -6.55
N GLU A 270 -24.84 -6.48 -6.33
CA GLU A 270 -23.93 -5.41 -6.79
C GLU A 270 -22.47 -5.71 -6.40
N PRO A 271 -21.50 -5.45 -7.31
CA PRO A 271 -20.08 -5.62 -7.02
C PRO A 271 -19.65 -4.87 -5.76
N GLY A 272 -18.91 -5.56 -4.87
CA GLY A 272 -18.51 -5.02 -3.59
C GLY A 272 -17.67 -3.76 -3.72
N LEU A 273 -16.83 -3.65 -4.77
CA LEU A 273 -15.97 -2.49 -4.99
C LEU A 273 -16.76 -1.20 -5.25
N LYS A 274 -17.78 -1.24 -6.12
CA LYS A 274 -18.65 -0.07 -6.36
C LYS A 274 -19.31 0.39 -5.08
N ARG A 275 -19.88 -0.56 -4.33
CA ARG A 275 -20.51 -0.27 -3.04
C ARG A 275 -19.53 0.32 -2.03
N ALA A 276 -18.28 -0.18 -1.96
CA ALA A 276 -17.23 0.38 -1.08
C ALA A 276 -16.96 1.85 -1.45
N ALA A 277 -16.82 2.16 -2.74
CA ALA A 277 -16.58 3.51 -3.23
C ALA A 277 -17.74 4.47 -2.87
N GLU A 278 -18.99 4.07 -3.14
CA GLU A 278 -20.17 4.86 -2.80
C GLU A 278 -20.32 5.11 -1.29
N LEU A 279 -20.02 4.09 -0.48
CA LEU A 279 -20.03 4.25 0.98
C LEU A 279 -18.91 5.16 1.48
N ALA A 280 -17.71 5.10 0.87
CA ALA A 280 -16.61 6.00 1.20
C ALA A 280 -16.91 7.46 0.84
N LEU A 281 -17.53 7.72 -0.31
CA LEU A 281 -18.03 9.05 -0.71
C LEU A 281 -19.07 9.55 0.30
N ARG A 282 -20.01 8.70 0.69
CA ARG A 282 -21.02 9.04 1.71
C ARG A 282 -20.40 9.34 3.07
N ASP A 283 -19.40 8.57 3.52
CA ASP A 283 -18.68 8.84 4.79
C ASP A 283 -17.86 10.14 4.72
N ALA A 284 -17.41 10.53 3.51
CA ALA A 284 -16.77 11.81 3.25
C ALA A 284 -17.75 12.99 3.21
N GLY A 285 -19.06 12.74 3.00
CA GLY A 285 -20.04 13.77 2.70
C GLY A 285 -19.76 14.48 1.38
N MET A 286 -19.28 13.73 0.37
CA MET A 286 -18.87 14.27 -0.93
C MET A 286 -19.62 13.57 -2.06
N ASP A 287 -19.91 14.33 -3.10
CA ASP A 287 -20.45 13.82 -4.37
C ASP A 287 -19.31 13.33 -5.28
N ALA A 288 -19.64 12.43 -6.20
CA ALA A 288 -18.67 11.91 -7.19
C ALA A 288 -18.02 13.04 -8.02
N SER A 289 -18.78 14.10 -8.35
CA SER A 289 -18.28 15.26 -9.10
C SER A 289 -17.19 16.09 -8.39
N GLU A 290 -16.99 15.86 -7.09
CA GLU A 290 -15.94 16.52 -6.31
C GLU A 290 -14.61 15.75 -6.30
N ILE A 291 -14.58 14.56 -6.93
CA ILE A 291 -13.38 13.73 -7.06
C ILE A 291 -12.64 14.08 -8.35
N ASP A 292 -11.39 14.48 -8.24
CA ASP A 292 -10.55 14.90 -9.36
C ASP A 292 -9.75 13.74 -9.96
N VAL A 293 -9.55 12.63 -9.23
CA VAL A 293 -8.81 11.45 -9.70
C VAL A 293 -9.16 10.19 -8.91
N VAL A 294 -9.16 9.05 -9.59
CA VAL A 294 -9.26 7.71 -9.01
C VAL A 294 -7.92 6.99 -9.10
N PHE A 295 -7.40 6.55 -7.96
CA PHE A 295 -6.28 5.60 -7.88
C PHE A 295 -6.87 4.18 -7.86
N ALA A 296 -6.74 3.48 -8.97
CA ALA A 296 -7.36 2.18 -9.18
C ALA A 296 -6.63 1.03 -8.47
N ASP A 297 -7.35 -0.03 -8.12
CA ASP A 297 -6.75 -1.30 -7.70
C ASP A 297 -5.95 -1.94 -8.83
N ALA A 298 -6.49 -1.86 -10.06
CA ALA A 298 -5.78 -2.19 -11.30
C ALA A 298 -5.09 -3.57 -11.22
N ALA A 299 -5.88 -4.62 -11.06
CA ALA A 299 -5.37 -5.97 -10.82
C ALA A 299 -4.55 -6.55 -11.99
N GLY A 300 -4.73 -6.04 -13.22
CA GLY A 300 -4.13 -6.62 -14.42
C GLY A 300 -4.71 -7.98 -14.80
N ILE A 301 -5.84 -8.35 -14.21
CA ILE A 301 -6.59 -9.57 -14.48
C ILE A 301 -7.89 -9.15 -15.18
N PRO A 302 -8.14 -9.59 -16.43
CA PRO A 302 -9.23 -9.08 -17.28
C PRO A 302 -10.59 -9.00 -16.61
N GLU A 303 -10.98 -10.03 -15.86
CA GLU A 303 -12.28 -10.08 -15.19
C GLU A 303 -12.38 -9.08 -14.04
N LEU A 304 -11.28 -8.89 -13.31
CA LEU A 304 -11.21 -7.93 -12.21
C LEU A 304 -11.12 -6.49 -12.73
N ASP A 305 -10.32 -6.26 -13.77
CA ASP A 305 -10.20 -4.95 -14.43
C ASP A 305 -11.53 -4.51 -15.04
N LYS A 306 -12.26 -5.43 -15.68
CA LYS A 306 -13.61 -5.18 -16.18
C LYS A 306 -14.58 -4.75 -15.07
N ALA A 307 -14.60 -5.52 -13.98
CA ALA A 307 -15.50 -5.22 -12.85
C ALA A 307 -15.16 -3.87 -12.19
N GLU A 308 -13.88 -3.50 -12.14
CA GLU A 308 -13.44 -2.21 -11.63
C GLU A 308 -13.81 -1.07 -12.58
N ALA A 309 -13.59 -1.24 -13.89
CA ALA A 309 -14.00 -0.27 -14.90
C ALA A 309 -15.51 -0.01 -14.87
N GLU A 310 -16.32 -1.08 -14.76
CA GLU A 310 -17.77 -0.97 -14.60
C GLU A 310 -18.17 -0.22 -13.33
N ALA A 311 -17.45 -0.45 -12.22
CA ALA A 311 -17.67 0.28 -10.96
C ALA A 311 -17.35 1.77 -11.09
N ILE A 312 -16.22 2.11 -11.68
CA ILE A 312 -15.80 3.51 -11.92
C ILE A 312 -16.78 4.21 -12.86
N LYS A 313 -17.09 3.60 -14.01
CA LYS A 313 -18.07 4.12 -14.97
C LYS A 313 -19.46 4.28 -14.34
N GLY A 314 -19.87 3.34 -13.50
CA GLY A 314 -21.17 3.39 -12.81
C GLY A 314 -21.32 4.50 -11.77
N ILE A 315 -20.20 5.06 -11.28
CA ILE A 315 -20.17 6.16 -10.32
C ILE A 315 -19.96 7.51 -11.01
N PHE A 316 -19.03 7.58 -11.96
CA PHE A 316 -18.57 8.83 -12.57
C PHE A 316 -19.09 9.07 -13.99
N GLY A 317 -19.68 8.08 -14.63
CA GLY A 317 -20.03 8.10 -16.06
C GLY A 317 -18.85 7.71 -16.96
N PRO A 318 -19.11 7.52 -18.27
CA PRO A 318 -18.05 7.25 -19.25
C PRO A 318 -17.01 8.37 -19.29
N PHE A 319 -15.73 8.04 -19.17
CA PHE A 319 -14.62 9.00 -19.14
C PHE A 319 -14.77 10.12 -18.08
N GLY A 320 -15.63 9.93 -17.08
CA GLY A 320 -16.09 10.99 -16.20
C GLY A 320 -15.10 11.42 -15.12
N VAL A 321 -13.99 10.71 -14.92
CA VAL A 321 -12.93 11.03 -13.96
C VAL A 321 -11.59 10.49 -14.46
N PRO A 322 -10.47 11.22 -14.27
CA PRO A 322 -9.13 10.69 -14.49
C PRO A 322 -8.86 9.46 -13.63
N VAL A 323 -8.31 8.39 -14.22
CA VAL A 323 -7.93 7.14 -13.55
C VAL A 323 -6.43 6.94 -13.66
N THR A 324 -5.78 6.53 -12.58
CA THR A 324 -4.34 6.21 -12.60
C THR A 324 -4.04 4.93 -11.83
N ALA A 325 -2.99 4.23 -12.25
CA ALA A 325 -2.47 3.02 -11.61
C ALA A 325 -0.93 3.05 -11.54
N PRO A 326 -0.32 3.88 -10.66
CA PRO A 326 1.14 4.01 -10.54
C PRO A 326 1.84 2.70 -10.20
N LYS A 327 1.10 1.72 -9.68
CA LYS A 327 1.61 0.37 -9.37
C LYS A 327 2.11 -0.40 -10.60
N THR A 328 1.81 0.04 -11.82
CA THR A 328 2.44 -0.50 -13.03
C THR A 328 3.95 -0.28 -13.05
N MET A 329 4.46 0.69 -12.29
CA MET A 329 5.88 0.95 -12.12
C MET A 329 6.54 0.09 -11.04
N THR A 330 5.80 -0.30 -10.00
CA THR A 330 6.34 -0.94 -8.79
C THR A 330 5.98 -2.42 -8.67
N GLY A 331 4.96 -2.87 -9.39
CA GLY A 331 4.30 -4.14 -9.11
C GLY A 331 3.24 -4.01 -8.00
N ARG A 332 2.49 -5.09 -7.78
CA ARG A 332 1.50 -5.20 -6.70
C ARG A 332 2.22 -5.50 -5.39
N LEU A 333 2.15 -4.58 -4.43
CA LEU A 333 2.87 -4.67 -3.17
C LEU A 333 1.99 -5.22 -2.03
N PHE A 334 0.86 -5.83 -2.36
CA PHE A 334 -0.09 -6.43 -1.43
C PHE A 334 -0.55 -5.44 -0.35
N ALA A 335 -0.45 -5.76 0.95
CA ALA A 335 -0.86 -4.81 2.00
C ALA A 335 -0.08 -3.49 1.93
N GLY A 336 1.17 -3.51 1.49
CA GLY A 336 1.95 -2.30 1.21
C GLY A 336 1.43 -1.49 0.04
N GLY A 337 0.80 -2.14 -0.94
CA GLY A 337 0.29 -1.48 -2.14
C GLY A 337 -0.86 -0.51 -1.85
N GLY A 338 -1.86 -0.94 -1.05
CA GLY A 338 -2.98 -0.07 -0.72
C GLY A 338 -2.55 1.18 0.06
N SER A 339 -1.59 1.05 0.98
CA SER A 339 -1.04 2.19 1.70
C SER A 339 -0.19 3.11 0.81
N LEU A 340 0.55 2.55 -0.16
CA LEU A 340 1.30 3.33 -1.14
C LEU A 340 0.37 4.10 -2.08
N ASP A 341 -0.76 3.51 -2.49
CA ASP A 341 -1.77 4.19 -3.31
C ASP A 341 -2.38 5.39 -2.57
N VAL A 342 -2.70 5.24 -1.27
CA VAL A 342 -3.18 6.35 -0.44
C VAL A 342 -2.11 7.44 -0.30
N ALA A 343 -0.85 7.06 -0.05
CA ALA A 343 0.26 8.02 -0.01
C ALA A 343 0.43 8.74 -1.35
N SER A 344 0.30 8.04 -2.48
CA SER A 344 0.37 8.61 -3.82
C SER A 344 -0.78 9.59 -4.10
N ALA A 345 -2.00 9.26 -3.67
CA ALA A 345 -3.15 10.14 -3.79
C ALA A 345 -2.96 11.45 -3.00
N ILE A 346 -2.44 11.34 -1.78
CA ILE A 346 -2.12 12.51 -0.95
C ILE A 346 -1.00 13.35 -1.58
N LEU A 347 0.06 12.71 -2.11
CA LEU A 347 1.13 13.41 -2.81
C LEU A 347 0.65 14.06 -4.12
N SER A 348 -0.31 13.44 -4.82
CA SER A 348 -0.98 14.03 -5.98
C SER A 348 -1.68 15.35 -5.65
N ILE A 349 -2.42 15.36 -4.55
CA ILE A 349 -3.09 16.56 -4.05
C ILE A 349 -2.05 17.63 -3.69
N TYR A 350 -1.04 17.24 -2.94
CA TYR A 350 -0.01 18.15 -2.44
C TYR A 350 0.81 18.79 -3.56
N TRP A 351 1.16 18.04 -4.60
CA TRP A 351 1.97 18.49 -5.73
C TRP A 351 1.16 18.87 -6.97
N SER A 352 -0.16 18.77 -6.93
CA SER A 352 -1.06 19.10 -8.05
C SER A 352 -0.69 18.36 -9.35
N ALA A 353 -0.43 17.06 -9.26
CA ALA A 353 -0.07 16.21 -10.40
C ALA A 353 -0.61 14.79 -10.23
N ILE A 354 -1.18 14.22 -11.31
CA ILE A 354 -1.62 12.82 -11.38
C ILE A 354 -0.49 12.03 -12.03
N PRO A 355 0.07 11.01 -11.34
CA PRO A 355 1.12 10.17 -11.94
C PRO A 355 0.57 9.29 -13.04
N PRO A 356 1.40 8.89 -14.01
CA PRO A 356 0.96 8.06 -15.12
C PRO A 356 0.79 6.59 -14.74
N THR A 357 -0.05 5.91 -15.51
CA THR A 357 -0.02 4.46 -15.71
C THR A 357 0.93 4.18 -16.87
N VAL A 358 1.96 3.37 -16.65
CA VAL A 358 2.99 3.12 -17.67
C VAL A 358 2.80 1.77 -18.36
N ASN A 359 3.37 1.63 -19.57
CA ASN A 359 3.39 0.42 -20.39
C ASN A 359 2.02 -0.04 -20.95
N VAL A 360 0.93 0.57 -20.57
CA VAL A 360 -0.40 0.32 -21.14
C VAL A 360 -0.49 1.06 -22.47
N GLU A 361 -0.88 0.36 -23.54
CA GLU A 361 -0.95 0.90 -24.90
C GLU A 361 -2.35 0.72 -25.52
N ASN A 362 -3.04 -0.38 -25.20
CA ASN A 362 -4.27 -0.79 -25.84
C ASN A 362 -5.40 -0.96 -24.81
N VAL A 363 -5.81 0.14 -24.16
CA VAL A 363 -6.93 0.14 -23.22
C VAL A 363 -8.17 -0.45 -23.90
N VAL A 364 -8.87 -1.35 -23.21
CA VAL A 364 -10.12 -1.94 -23.71
C VAL A 364 -11.16 -0.82 -23.87
N PRO A 365 -11.64 -0.53 -25.10
CA PRO A 365 -12.52 0.62 -25.36
C PRO A 365 -13.84 0.59 -24.58
N GLU A 366 -14.35 -0.60 -24.32
CA GLU A 366 -15.61 -0.83 -23.61
C GLU A 366 -15.53 -0.43 -22.12
N TYR A 367 -14.33 -0.25 -21.58
CA TYR A 367 -14.13 0.23 -20.23
C TYR A 367 -14.43 1.72 -20.09
N GLU A 368 -14.30 2.49 -21.15
CA GLU A 368 -14.61 3.93 -21.20
C GLU A 368 -13.97 4.73 -20.06
N LEU A 369 -12.68 4.43 -19.77
CA LEU A 369 -11.88 5.04 -18.71
C LEU A 369 -10.99 6.17 -19.28
N ASP A 370 -10.95 7.32 -18.60
CA ASP A 370 -9.93 8.36 -18.83
C ASP A 370 -8.62 7.97 -18.10
N LEU A 371 -7.93 6.96 -18.61
CA LEU A 371 -6.69 6.45 -18.02
C LEU A 371 -5.54 7.43 -18.30
N VAL A 372 -4.89 7.92 -17.26
CA VAL A 372 -3.69 8.78 -17.39
C VAL A 372 -2.51 7.89 -17.76
N MET A 373 -2.04 7.97 -18.98
CA MET A 373 -1.02 7.08 -19.55
C MET A 373 0.27 7.81 -19.83
N ASN A 374 1.40 7.13 -19.60
CA ASN A 374 2.77 7.48 -19.99
C ASN A 374 3.32 8.78 -19.42
N GLU A 375 2.54 9.85 -19.36
CA GLU A 375 2.96 11.15 -18.85
C GLU A 375 2.06 11.61 -17.70
N ALA A 376 2.66 12.29 -16.72
CA ALA A 376 1.92 12.85 -15.59
C ALA A 376 0.99 13.97 -16.09
N ARG A 377 -0.23 14.03 -15.55
CA ARG A 377 -1.20 15.09 -15.84
C ARG A 377 -1.13 16.14 -14.74
N HIS A 378 -0.70 17.34 -15.07
CA HIS A 378 -0.59 18.45 -14.13
C HIS A 378 -1.90 19.25 -14.04
N GLY A 379 -2.27 19.65 -12.84
CA GLY A 379 -3.48 20.42 -12.56
C GLY A 379 -3.86 20.36 -11.10
N LYS A 380 -4.66 21.31 -10.64
CA LYS A 380 -5.10 21.35 -9.23
C LYS A 380 -5.97 20.13 -8.94
N ILE A 381 -5.59 19.38 -7.92
CA ILE A 381 -6.30 18.22 -7.40
C ILE A 381 -6.73 18.55 -5.97
N LYS A 382 -8.01 18.48 -5.69
CA LYS A 382 -8.59 18.79 -4.36
C LYS A 382 -8.96 17.52 -3.63
N ALA A 383 -9.40 16.49 -4.34
CA ALA A 383 -9.83 15.22 -3.76
C ALA A 383 -9.51 14.04 -4.67
N ALA A 384 -9.20 12.91 -4.06
CA ALA A 384 -8.94 11.65 -4.74
C ALA A 384 -9.70 10.50 -4.07
N LEU A 385 -10.14 9.55 -4.89
CA LEU A 385 -10.66 8.26 -4.46
C LEU A 385 -9.61 7.19 -4.68
N VAL A 386 -9.31 6.39 -3.67
CA VAL A 386 -8.39 5.25 -3.74
C VAL A 386 -9.20 3.97 -3.62
N LEU A 387 -9.00 3.03 -4.55
CA LEU A 387 -9.65 1.73 -4.57
C LEU A 387 -8.64 0.63 -4.31
N GLY A 388 -9.03 -0.39 -3.57
CA GLY A 388 -8.19 -1.56 -3.32
C GLY A 388 -9.03 -2.82 -3.16
N ARG A 389 -8.55 -3.91 -3.75
CA ARG A 389 -9.16 -5.24 -3.67
C ARG A 389 -8.16 -6.25 -3.11
N GLY A 390 -8.64 -7.09 -2.20
CA GLY A 390 -7.88 -8.22 -1.70
C GLY A 390 -8.42 -9.55 -2.22
N LYS A 391 -7.54 -10.52 -2.35
CA LYS A 391 -7.92 -11.88 -2.77
C LYS A 391 -8.97 -12.47 -1.82
N GLY A 392 -10.01 -13.05 -2.40
CA GLY A 392 -11.10 -13.66 -1.65
C GLY A 392 -12.33 -12.78 -1.49
N GLY A 393 -12.32 -11.56 -2.04
CA GLY A 393 -13.51 -10.70 -2.09
C GLY A 393 -13.47 -9.46 -1.19
N PHE A 394 -12.33 -9.14 -0.60
CA PHE A 394 -12.16 -7.88 0.13
C PHE A 394 -12.16 -6.70 -0.84
N ASN A 395 -12.90 -5.65 -0.51
CA ASN A 395 -12.92 -4.40 -1.26
C ASN A 395 -12.86 -3.24 -0.29
N SER A 396 -12.02 -2.26 -0.57
CA SER A 396 -11.88 -1.06 0.25
C SER A 396 -11.76 0.18 -0.63
N ALA A 397 -12.32 1.27 -0.12
CA ALA A 397 -12.25 2.57 -0.76
C ALA A 397 -11.96 3.66 0.28
N MET A 398 -11.15 4.62 -0.12
CA MET A 398 -10.79 5.77 0.72
C MET A 398 -10.86 7.07 -0.06
N VAL A 399 -11.46 8.08 0.54
CA VAL A 399 -11.46 9.45 0.01
C VAL A 399 -10.48 10.28 0.82
N VAL A 400 -9.55 10.91 0.11
CA VAL A 400 -8.59 11.87 0.65
C VAL A 400 -8.79 13.23 -0.04
N ARG A 401 -8.53 14.31 0.69
CA ARG A 401 -8.66 15.66 0.12
C ARG A 401 -7.59 16.63 0.60
N GLU A 402 -7.52 17.79 -0.07
CA GLU A 402 -6.76 18.95 0.35
C GLU A 402 -7.21 19.37 1.77
N TYR A 403 -6.25 19.63 2.66
CA TYR A 403 -6.54 20.18 3.98
C TYR A 403 -6.80 21.69 3.87
N ARG A 404 -7.91 22.16 4.44
CA ARG A 404 -8.35 23.56 4.47
C ARG A 404 -8.61 24.02 5.88
#